data_d836eface17046ae1761b39b178bff6c
#
_entry.id   d836eface17046ae1761b39b178bff6c
#
_cell.length_a   1.000
_cell.length_b   1.000
_cell.length_c   1.000
_cell.angle_alpha   90.00
_cell.angle_beta   90.00
_cell.angle_gamma   90.00
#
_symmetry.space_group_name_H-M   'P 1'
#
loop_
_entity.id
_entity.type
_entity.pdbx_description
1 polymer ?
#
loop_
_entity_poly.entity_id
_entity_poly.type
_entity_poly.pdbx_seq_one_letter_code
_entity_poly.pdbx_strand_id
1 'polypeptide(L)'
;NKKVLACIVIICILLGGYIAHEENPANTIHIASKAYTEEYITGELLKQVIEAHTDLNVELTSGVAGGSGTIHSGMESGDFDLYPEYTGVAWLSILHKNSTYNETQFNELNSYYEDNYNMTWYNKYGFEDTYGIGVTKEVADKYNLTTYSDLAKVSNQLSFGAESDFYAREDGYDAICDAYGLNFKDTMDLDVSLKYDAVKQGQVDVIDI
;
A
#
# COMPACT_ATOMS: atom_id res chain seq x y z
N ASN A 1 -60.81 -5.02 5.01
CA ASN A 1 -60.39 -6.27 5.58
C ASN A 1 -59.20 -6.00 6.54
N LYS A 2 -59.48 -5.98 7.89
CA LYS A 2 -58.51 -5.53 8.91
C LYS A 2 -57.17 -6.29 8.87
N LYS A 3 -57.18 -7.57 8.46
CA LYS A 3 -55.97 -8.36 8.32
C LYS A 3 -55.06 -7.93 7.15
N VAL A 4 -55.67 -7.55 6.00
CA VAL A 4 -54.94 -7.05 4.82
C VAL A 4 -54.33 -5.69 5.15
N LEU A 5 -55.06 -4.81 5.81
CA LEU A 5 -54.57 -3.50 6.25
C LEU A 5 -53.37 -3.64 7.22
N ALA A 6 -53.44 -4.57 8.20
CA ALA A 6 -52.35 -4.85 9.11
C ALA A 6 -51.09 -5.38 8.43
N CYS A 7 -51.21 -6.26 7.39
CA CYS A 7 -50.07 -6.73 6.61
C CYS A 7 -49.45 -5.61 5.78
N ILE A 8 -50.25 -4.72 5.18
CA ILE A 8 -49.71 -3.57 4.43
C ILE A 8 -48.95 -2.61 5.35
N VAL A 9 -49.47 -2.32 6.52
CA VAL A 9 -48.82 -1.46 7.53
C VAL A 9 -47.48 -2.08 8.02
N ILE A 10 -47.41 -3.39 8.26
CA ILE A 10 -46.16 -4.08 8.63
C ILE A 10 -45.16 -4.07 7.49
N ILE A 11 -45.58 -4.29 6.26
CA ILE A 11 -44.70 -4.21 5.08
C ILE A 11 -44.19 -2.78 4.86
N CYS A 12 -45.01 -1.76 5.06
CA CYS A 12 -44.59 -0.37 4.98
C CYS A 12 -43.63 0.02 6.09
N ILE A 13 -43.79 -0.50 7.31
CA ILE A 13 -42.85 -0.29 8.42
C ILE A 13 -41.51 -1.02 8.16
N LEU A 14 -41.54 -2.23 7.63
CA LEU A 14 -40.33 -2.97 7.25
C LEU A 14 -39.60 -2.34 6.06
N LEU A 15 -40.35 -1.88 5.04
CA LEU A 15 -39.76 -1.13 3.91
C LEU A 15 -39.29 0.26 4.34
N GLY A 16 -40.01 0.96 5.21
CA GLY A 16 -39.59 2.24 5.78
C GLY A 16 -38.34 2.10 6.66
N GLY A 17 -38.24 1.01 7.42
CA GLY A 17 -37.02 0.67 8.19
C GLY A 17 -35.84 0.28 7.30
N TYR A 18 -36.11 -0.31 6.15
CA TYR A 18 -35.05 -0.64 5.16
C TYR A 18 -34.57 0.60 4.39
N ILE A 19 -35.47 1.53 4.08
CA ILE A 19 -35.15 2.80 3.39
C ILE A 19 -34.45 3.80 4.33
N ALA A 20 -34.66 3.67 5.68
CA ALA A 20 -34.01 4.54 6.67
C ALA A 20 -32.53 4.18 6.91
N HIS A 21 -31.98 3.19 6.23
CA HIS A 21 -30.58 2.85 6.21
C HIS A 21 -29.91 3.28 4.88
N GLU A 22 -30.41 4.36 4.26
CA GLU A 22 -29.61 5.09 3.30
C GLU A 22 -28.47 5.76 4.09
N GLU A 23 -27.26 5.23 3.90
CA GLU A 23 -26.03 5.87 4.36
C GLU A 23 -26.07 7.33 3.89
N ASN A 24 -25.98 8.26 4.82
CA ASN A 24 -25.94 9.68 4.48
C ASN A 24 -24.58 9.94 3.82
N PRO A 25 -24.50 10.17 2.49
CA PRO A 25 -23.23 10.33 1.80
C PRO A 25 -22.39 11.49 2.39
N ALA A 26 -23.01 12.45 3.05
CA ALA A 26 -22.33 13.53 3.77
C ALA A 26 -21.59 13.05 5.02
N ASN A 27 -21.73 11.79 5.45
CA ASN A 27 -21.16 11.23 6.68
C ASN A 27 -20.30 9.99 6.41
N THR A 28 -19.88 9.78 5.16
CA THR A 28 -19.06 8.64 4.75
C THR A 28 -17.64 9.10 4.43
N ILE A 29 -16.65 8.37 4.95
CA ILE A 29 -15.22 8.52 4.64
C ILE A 29 -14.80 7.39 3.72
N HIS A 30 -14.19 7.71 2.59
CA HIS A 30 -13.66 6.76 1.64
C HIS A 30 -12.17 6.54 1.89
N ILE A 31 -11.81 5.33 2.35
CA ILE A 31 -10.42 4.94 2.58
C ILE A 31 -9.95 4.07 1.41
N ALA A 32 -8.75 4.33 0.89
CA ALA A 32 -8.04 3.43 -0.01
C ALA A 32 -6.91 2.71 0.71
N SER A 33 -6.55 1.50 0.28
CA SER A 33 -5.32 0.82 0.66
C SER A 33 -4.68 0.08 -0.52
N LYS A 34 -3.35 -0.06 -0.50
CA LYS A 34 -2.58 -0.75 -1.53
C LYS A 34 -2.76 -2.27 -1.47
N ALA A 35 -2.29 -2.98 -2.50
CA ALA A 35 -2.56 -4.40 -2.72
C ALA A 35 -1.57 -5.35 -2.01
N TYR A 36 -1.27 -5.13 -0.73
CA TYR A 36 -0.45 -6.04 0.09
C TYR A 36 -0.91 -6.08 1.56
N THR A 37 -0.45 -7.10 2.29
CA THR A 37 -1.03 -7.50 3.58
C THR A 37 -1.02 -6.41 4.64
N GLU A 38 0.07 -5.65 4.78
CA GLU A 38 0.16 -4.57 5.77
C GLU A 38 -0.86 -3.46 5.49
N GLU A 39 -1.03 -3.08 4.23
CA GLU A 39 -1.99 -2.09 3.81
C GLU A 39 -3.45 -2.55 4.01
N TYR A 40 -3.74 -3.84 3.83
CA TYR A 40 -5.05 -4.39 4.18
C TYR A 40 -5.32 -4.27 5.69
N ILE A 41 -4.31 -4.56 6.52
CA ILE A 41 -4.43 -4.46 7.97
C ILE A 41 -4.58 -3.01 8.41
N THR A 42 -3.75 -2.10 7.91
CA THR A 42 -3.78 -0.68 8.28
C THR A 42 -5.06 0.01 7.79
N GLY A 43 -5.53 -0.29 6.58
CA GLY A 43 -6.81 0.21 6.07
C GLY A 43 -7.99 -0.24 6.93
N GLU A 44 -8.04 -1.52 7.30
CA GLU A 44 -9.09 -2.06 8.18
C GLU A 44 -9.02 -1.50 9.60
N LEU A 45 -7.80 -1.29 10.15
CA LEU A 45 -7.63 -0.64 11.45
C LEU A 45 -8.14 0.80 11.44
N LEU A 46 -7.83 1.57 10.40
CA LEU A 46 -8.34 2.94 10.24
C LEU A 46 -9.87 2.95 10.21
N LYS A 47 -10.47 2.07 9.41
CA LYS A 47 -11.93 1.90 9.36
C LYS A 47 -12.51 1.66 10.75
N GLN A 48 -12.04 0.63 11.45
CA GLN A 48 -12.57 0.27 12.76
C GLN A 48 -12.38 1.37 13.82
N VAL A 49 -11.25 2.07 13.80
CA VAL A 49 -10.98 3.17 14.72
C VAL A 49 -11.92 4.35 14.46
N ILE A 50 -12.12 4.73 13.20
CA ILE A 50 -13.02 5.83 12.84
C ILE A 50 -14.47 5.48 13.25
N GLU A 51 -14.97 4.31 12.87
CA GLU A 51 -16.33 3.87 13.18
C GLU A 51 -16.57 3.68 14.69
N ALA A 52 -15.53 3.28 15.44
CA ALA A 52 -15.64 3.11 16.90
C ALA A 52 -15.64 4.42 17.70
N HIS A 53 -15.09 5.50 17.13
CA HIS A 53 -14.88 6.76 17.86
C HIS A 53 -15.63 7.96 17.26
N THR A 54 -16.36 7.75 16.17
CA THR A 54 -17.15 8.80 15.50
C THR A 54 -18.50 8.23 15.02
N ASP A 55 -19.40 9.10 14.58
CA ASP A 55 -20.65 8.73 13.93
C ASP A 55 -20.49 8.65 12.39
N LEU A 56 -19.26 8.53 11.89
CA LEU A 56 -18.96 8.42 10.45
C LEU A 56 -19.05 6.96 10.01
N ASN A 57 -19.56 6.75 8.79
CA ASN A 57 -19.43 5.48 8.08
C ASN A 57 -18.09 5.44 7.34
N VAL A 58 -17.52 4.26 7.14
CA VAL A 58 -16.29 4.11 6.37
C VAL A 58 -16.47 3.09 5.24
N GLU A 59 -16.27 3.55 4.02
CA GLU A 59 -16.10 2.69 2.85
C GLU A 59 -14.61 2.47 2.59
N LEU A 60 -14.17 1.20 2.69
CA LEU A 60 -12.79 0.81 2.45
C LEU A 60 -12.64 0.15 1.08
N THR A 61 -11.90 0.80 0.18
CA THR A 61 -11.45 0.21 -1.08
C THR A 61 -10.07 -0.40 -0.90
N SER A 62 -10.03 -1.71 -0.65
CA SER A 62 -8.78 -2.44 -0.43
C SER A 62 -8.17 -2.92 -1.75
N GLY A 63 -6.84 -2.97 -1.80
CA GLY A 63 -6.11 -3.57 -2.91
C GLY A 63 -6.12 -2.73 -4.19
N VAL A 64 -6.04 -1.42 -4.07
CA VAL A 64 -5.94 -0.54 -5.24
C VAL A 64 -4.66 -0.83 -6.00
N ALA A 65 -4.82 -1.26 -7.24
CA ALA A 65 -3.71 -1.51 -8.15
C ALA A 65 -3.04 -0.20 -8.60
N GLY A 66 -1.75 -0.26 -8.96
CA GLY A 66 -0.99 0.91 -9.42
C GLY A 66 -0.38 1.75 -8.29
N GLY A 67 -0.44 1.24 -7.05
CA GLY A 67 0.31 1.79 -5.93
C GLY A 67 -0.05 3.21 -5.52
N SER A 68 0.91 3.89 -4.90
CA SER A 68 0.74 5.22 -4.31
C SER A 68 0.31 6.29 -5.30
N GLY A 69 0.82 6.27 -6.53
CA GLY A 69 0.48 7.25 -7.57
C GLY A 69 -1.00 7.22 -7.93
N THR A 70 -1.59 6.01 -8.06
CA THR A 70 -3.02 5.86 -8.35
C THR A 70 -3.89 6.35 -7.20
N ILE A 71 -3.56 5.98 -5.95
CA ILE A 71 -4.31 6.41 -4.78
C ILE A 71 -4.19 7.92 -4.59
N HIS A 72 -2.98 8.47 -4.74
CA HIS A 72 -2.76 9.92 -4.63
C HIS A 72 -3.61 10.71 -5.65
N SER A 73 -3.67 10.25 -6.90
CA SER A 73 -4.56 10.86 -7.91
C SER A 73 -6.04 10.75 -7.51
N GLY A 74 -6.46 9.65 -6.90
CA GLY A 74 -7.81 9.50 -6.33
C GLY A 74 -8.09 10.45 -5.17
N MET A 75 -7.09 10.74 -4.33
CA MET A 75 -7.19 11.77 -3.28
C MET A 75 -7.35 13.16 -3.88
N GLU A 76 -6.57 13.50 -4.92
CA GLU A 76 -6.67 14.81 -5.61
C GLU A 76 -8.02 14.98 -6.32
N SER A 77 -8.61 13.92 -6.87
CA SER A 77 -9.93 13.95 -7.50
C SER A 77 -11.10 13.92 -6.52
N GLY A 78 -10.85 13.58 -5.25
CA GLY A 78 -11.87 13.43 -4.22
C GLY A 78 -12.60 12.08 -4.27
N ASP A 79 -12.01 11.07 -4.90
CA ASP A 79 -12.53 9.69 -4.88
C ASP A 79 -12.21 9.00 -3.53
N PHE A 80 -11.15 9.44 -2.86
CA PHE A 80 -10.73 8.99 -1.54
C PHE A 80 -10.49 10.19 -0.60
N ASP A 81 -10.72 9.97 0.69
CA ASP A 81 -10.54 10.97 1.75
C ASP A 81 -9.30 10.66 2.61
N LEU A 82 -8.88 9.39 2.66
CA LEU A 82 -7.79 8.92 3.53
C LEU A 82 -7.13 7.67 2.94
N TYR A 83 -5.82 7.54 3.12
CA TYR A 83 -5.09 6.29 2.87
C TYR A 83 -3.85 6.17 3.75
N PRO A 84 -3.42 4.95 4.10
CA PRO A 84 -2.10 4.70 4.69
C PRO A 84 -1.02 4.98 3.65
N GLU A 85 0.04 5.68 4.05
CA GLU A 85 1.16 5.97 3.14
C GLU A 85 2.48 5.99 3.91
N TYR A 86 3.57 5.75 3.19
CA TYR A 86 4.92 5.75 3.71
C TYR A 86 5.64 7.03 3.34
N THR A 87 6.29 7.64 4.33
CA THR A 87 6.98 8.92 4.14
C THR A 87 8.05 8.88 3.06
N GLY A 88 8.79 7.77 2.95
CA GLY A 88 9.80 7.56 1.91
C GLY A 88 9.19 7.45 0.51
N VAL A 89 8.04 6.77 0.38
CA VAL A 89 7.33 6.64 -0.90
C VAL A 89 6.76 7.99 -1.33
N ALA A 90 6.12 8.71 -0.41
CA ALA A 90 5.62 10.04 -0.71
C ALA A 90 6.75 10.99 -1.14
N TRP A 91 7.89 10.95 -0.45
CA TRP A 91 9.05 11.80 -0.75
C TRP A 91 9.65 11.53 -2.14
N LEU A 92 9.89 10.27 -2.46
CA LEU A 92 10.59 9.88 -3.69
C LEU A 92 9.63 9.72 -4.88
N SER A 93 8.51 8.97 -4.69
CA SER A 93 7.65 8.59 -5.81
C SER A 93 6.57 9.62 -6.13
N ILE A 94 6.07 10.36 -5.13
CA ILE A 94 5.05 11.40 -5.34
C ILE A 94 5.69 12.78 -5.54
N LEU A 95 6.59 13.19 -4.64
CA LEU A 95 7.23 14.51 -4.71
C LEU A 95 8.46 14.55 -5.62
N HIS A 96 8.93 13.41 -6.11
CA HIS A 96 10.12 13.28 -6.98
C HIS A 96 11.35 14.01 -6.42
N LYS A 97 11.58 13.91 -5.11
CA LYS A 97 12.75 14.49 -4.47
C LYS A 97 14.01 13.67 -4.79
N ASN A 98 15.13 14.34 -5.00
CA ASN A 98 16.42 13.74 -5.40
C ASN A 98 17.27 13.35 -4.19
N SER A 99 16.68 13.03 -3.06
CA SER A 99 17.39 12.60 -1.84
C SER A 99 16.54 11.62 -1.05
N THR A 100 17.17 10.65 -0.42
CA THR A 100 16.49 9.74 0.50
C THR A 100 15.82 10.52 1.62
N TYR A 101 14.59 10.13 1.96
CA TYR A 101 13.85 10.71 3.08
C TYR A 101 14.57 10.44 4.41
N ASN A 102 14.52 11.40 5.31
CA ASN A 102 14.87 11.22 6.72
C ASN A 102 13.85 11.95 7.62
N GLU A 103 13.77 11.53 8.87
CA GLU A 103 12.76 12.00 9.83
C GLU A 103 12.75 13.51 10.09
N THR A 104 13.86 14.21 9.87
CA THR A 104 13.93 15.67 10.04
C THR A 104 13.15 16.39 8.94
N GLN A 105 12.80 15.71 7.85
CA GLN A 105 12.08 16.24 6.70
C GLN A 105 10.56 16.09 6.80
N PHE A 106 10.04 15.45 7.87
CA PHE A 106 8.60 15.24 8.02
C PHE A 106 7.77 16.53 7.94
N ASN A 107 8.25 17.59 8.57
CA ASN A 107 7.55 18.89 8.51
C ASN A 107 7.57 19.49 7.09
N GLU A 108 8.67 19.33 6.34
CA GLU A 108 8.74 19.77 4.94
C GLU A 108 7.76 18.97 4.08
N LEU A 109 7.73 17.63 4.25
CA LEU A 109 6.80 16.76 3.57
C LEU A 109 5.34 17.17 3.83
N ASN A 110 4.96 17.35 5.10
CA ASN A 110 3.60 17.73 5.47
C ASN A 110 3.22 19.11 4.90
N SER A 111 4.09 20.11 5.06
CA SER A 111 3.83 21.45 4.52
C SER A 111 3.67 21.43 3.01
N TYR A 112 4.47 20.61 2.30
CA TYR A 112 4.32 20.50 0.86
C TYR A 112 2.96 19.91 0.46
N TYR A 113 2.47 18.91 1.19
CA TYR A 113 1.17 18.31 0.95
C TYR A 113 0.03 19.27 1.26
N GLU A 114 0.11 20.02 2.34
CA GLU A 114 -0.86 21.06 2.69
C GLU A 114 -0.94 22.15 1.63
N ASP A 115 0.21 22.67 1.19
CA ASP A 115 0.30 23.82 0.26
C ASP A 115 -0.08 23.46 -1.18
N ASN A 116 0.21 22.22 -1.63
CA ASN A 116 0.07 21.86 -3.04
C ASN A 116 -1.11 20.93 -3.33
N TYR A 117 -1.51 20.10 -2.36
CA TYR A 117 -2.55 19.09 -2.56
C TYR A 117 -3.76 19.28 -1.63
N ASN A 118 -3.72 20.22 -0.70
CA ASN A 118 -4.72 20.39 0.36
C ASN A 118 -4.93 19.10 1.18
N MET A 119 -3.85 18.36 1.42
CA MET A 119 -3.80 17.12 2.19
C MET A 119 -2.91 17.30 3.41
N THR A 120 -3.24 16.65 4.52
CA THR A 120 -2.49 16.72 5.77
C THR A 120 -1.99 15.33 6.16
N TRP A 121 -0.72 15.24 6.53
CA TRP A 121 -0.15 14.05 7.15
C TRP A 121 -0.49 14.03 8.64
N TYR A 122 -1.12 12.95 9.09
CA TYR A 122 -1.30 12.68 10.51
C TYR A 122 -0.04 12.06 11.12
N ASN A 123 -0.08 11.75 12.42
CA ASN A 123 1.05 11.11 13.09
C ASN A 123 1.38 9.74 12.48
N LYS A 124 2.67 9.39 12.51
CA LYS A 124 3.17 8.10 12.04
C LYS A 124 2.69 6.96 12.93
N TYR A 125 2.54 5.78 12.34
CA TYR A 125 2.10 4.57 13.04
C TYR A 125 3.14 4.04 14.06
N GLY A 126 4.41 4.44 13.95
CA GLY A 126 5.47 4.06 14.90
C GLY A 126 6.20 2.79 14.52
N PHE A 127 6.12 2.34 13.27
CA PHE A 127 6.94 1.28 12.70
C PHE A 127 7.69 1.77 11.46
N GLU A 128 8.69 1.00 11.03
CA GLU A 128 9.41 1.22 9.78
C GLU A 128 9.10 0.09 8.81
N ASP A 129 8.89 0.45 7.55
CA ASP A 129 8.70 -0.46 6.43
C ASP A 129 9.76 -0.14 5.38
N THR A 130 10.97 -0.67 5.61
CA THR A 130 12.10 -0.50 4.69
C THR A 130 12.19 -1.70 3.76
N TYR A 131 12.63 -1.44 2.52
CA TYR A 131 12.87 -2.53 1.58
C TYR A 131 13.98 -3.48 2.07
N GLY A 132 13.75 -4.76 1.82
CA GLY A 132 14.71 -5.82 2.02
C GLY A 132 14.82 -6.70 0.77
N ILE A 133 15.70 -7.71 0.82
CA ILE A 133 15.86 -8.69 -0.24
C ILE A 133 15.47 -10.06 0.28
N GLY A 134 14.54 -10.71 -0.40
CA GLY A 134 14.05 -12.04 -0.09
C GLY A 134 14.52 -13.09 -1.10
N VAL A 135 14.85 -14.27 -0.60
CA VAL A 135 15.10 -15.48 -1.39
C VAL A 135 14.42 -16.68 -0.74
N THR A 136 14.14 -17.73 -1.50
CA THR A 136 13.67 -18.99 -0.87
C THR A 136 14.77 -19.62 -0.03
N LYS A 137 14.37 -20.42 0.95
CA LYS A 137 15.33 -21.19 1.76
C LYS A 137 16.22 -22.10 0.90
N GLU A 138 15.67 -22.66 -0.17
CA GLU A 138 16.41 -23.50 -1.10
C GLU A 138 17.53 -22.74 -1.82
N VAL A 139 17.23 -21.53 -2.28
CA VAL A 139 18.23 -20.63 -2.89
C VAL A 139 19.29 -20.23 -1.86
N ALA A 140 18.86 -19.82 -0.66
CA ALA A 140 19.76 -19.47 0.42
C ALA A 140 20.71 -20.61 0.78
N ASP A 141 20.20 -21.82 0.99
CA ASP A 141 20.99 -23.02 1.32
C ASP A 141 21.93 -23.41 0.17
N LYS A 142 21.45 -23.38 -1.08
CA LYS A 142 22.22 -23.76 -2.25
C LYS A 142 23.47 -22.90 -2.44
N TYR A 143 23.35 -21.60 -2.19
CA TYR A 143 24.45 -20.63 -2.40
C TYR A 143 25.06 -20.13 -1.08
N ASN A 144 24.62 -20.66 0.08
CA ASN A 144 25.04 -20.25 1.42
C ASN A 144 24.91 -18.75 1.64
N LEU A 145 23.72 -18.20 1.32
CA LEU A 145 23.43 -16.77 1.43
C LEU A 145 22.98 -16.42 2.85
N THR A 146 23.64 -15.43 3.44
CA THR A 146 23.26 -14.84 4.73
C THR A 146 23.32 -13.32 4.73
N THR A 147 24.00 -12.73 3.75
CA THR A 147 24.19 -11.28 3.62
C THR A 147 24.07 -10.85 2.16
N TYR A 148 23.87 -9.56 1.91
CA TYR A 148 23.93 -8.97 0.57
C TYR A 148 25.29 -9.20 -0.10
N SER A 149 26.38 -9.18 0.69
CA SER A 149 27.72 -9.47 0.18
C SER A 149 27.91 -10.94 -0.26
N ASP A 150 27.16 -11.88 0.30
CA ASP A 150 27.14 -13.25 -0.21
C ASP A 150 26.34 -13.33 -1.49
N LEU A 151 25.20 -12.66 -1.56
CA LEU A 151 24.37 -12.57 -2.77
C LEU A 151 25.16 -11.97 -3.94
N ALA A 152 25.99 -10.96 -3.70
CA ALA A 152 26.83 -10.33 -4.73
C ALA A 152 27.77 -11.33 -5.45
N LYS A 153 28.27 -12.35 -4.74
CA LYS A 153 29.18 -13.37 -5.33
C LYS A 153 28.50 -14.27 -6.36
N VAL A 154 27.16 -14.35 -6.34
CA VAL A 154 26.38 -15.29 -7.18
C VAL A 154 25.23 -14.62 -7.93
N SER A 155 25.02 -13.32 -7.75
CA SER A 155 23.90 -12.58 -8.35
C SER A 155 23.82 -12.74 -9.86
N ASN A 156 24.97 -12.87 -10.55
CA ASN A 156 25.05 -13.11 -11.99
C ASN A 156 24.51 -14.49 -12.46
N GLN A 157 24.12 -15.36 -11.54
CA GLN A 157 23.48 -16.63 -11.81
C GLN A 157 21.99 -16.62 -11.47
N LEU A 158 21.52 -15.55 -10.81
CA LEU A 158 20.18 -15.42 -10.24
C LEU A 158 19.36 -14.37 -10.99
N SER A 159 18.06 -14.60 -11.09
CA SER A 159 17.08 -13.64 -11.58
C SER A 159 16.48 -12.84 -10.43
N PHE A 160 16.17 -11.56 -10.68
CA PHE A 160 15.57 -10.67 -9.71
C PHE A 160 14.18 -10.22 -10.17
N GLY A 161 13.19 -10.24 -9.28
CA GLY A 161 11.84 -9.76 -9.55
C GLY A 161 11.43 -8.71 -8.54
N ALA A 162 10.87 -7.60 -9.01
CA ALA A 162 10.32 -6.53 -8.19
C ALA A 162 9.20 -5.80 -8.93
N GLU A 163 8.44 -4.98 -8.23
CA GLU A 163 7.49 -4.07 -8.84
C GLU A 163 8.18 -2.89 -9.53
N SER A 164 7.48 -2.29 -10.50
CA SER A 164 7.97 -1.14 -11.28
C SER A 164 8.44 0.02 -10.40
N ASP A 165 7.77 0.27 -9.27
CA ASP A 165 8.13 1.34 -8.33
C ASP A 165 9.52 1.12 -7.74
N PHE A 166 9.89 -0.12 -7.39
CA PHE A 166 11.22 -0.43 -6.87
C PHE A 166 12.33 -0.21 -7.91
N TYR A 167 12.04 -0.53 -9.18
CA TYR A 167 12.98 -0.25 -10.27
C TYR A 167 13.13 1.25 -10.57
N ALA A 168 12.06 2.03 -10.39
CA ALA A 168 12.05 3.45 -10.71
C ALA A 168 12.63 4.36 -9.61
N ARG A 169 12.77 3.85 -8.38
CA ARG A 169 13.22 4.64 -7.22
C ARG A 169 14.73 4.86 -7.25
N GLU A 170 15.17 6.06 -6.86
CA GLU A 170 16.60 6.39 -6.69
C GLU A 170 17.28 5.57 -5.58
N ASP A 171 16.53 5.11 -4.58
CA ASP A 171 17.00 4.24 -3.49
C ASP A 171 16.61 2.76 -3.68
N GLY A 172 16.14 2.39 -4.87
CA GLY A 172 15.65 1.05 -5.21
C GLY A 172 16.72 0.14 -5.82
N TYR A 173 16.34 -0.53 -6.91
CA TYR A 173 17.15 -1.59 -7.55
C TYR A 173 18.58 -1.15 -7.90
N ASP A 174 18.73 -0.04 -8.62
CA ASP A 174 20.05 0.43 -9.07
C ASP A 174 20.93 0.80 -7.87
N ALA A 175 20.36 1.47 -6.85
CA ALA A 175 21.10 1.85 -5.66
C ALA A 175 21.62 0.66 -4.87
N ILE A 176 20.81 -0.40 -4.69
CA ILE A 176 21.25 -1.60 -3.98
C ILE A 176 22.27 -2.39 -4.80
N CYS A 177 22.10 -2.44 -6.11
CA CYS A 177 23.07 -3.07 -7.02
C CYS A 177 24.45 -2.36 -6.95
N ASP A 178 24.46 -1.05 -6.99
CA ASP A 178 25.69 -0.25 -6.88
C ASP A 178 26.34 -0.37 -5.50
N ALA A 179 25.54 -0.31 -4.43
CA ALA A 179 26.05 -0.36 -3.05
C ALA A 179 26.73 -1.69 -2.71
N TYR A 180 26.23 -2.81 -3.23
CA TYR A 180 26.72 -4.16 -2.90
C TYR A 180 27.43 -4.86 -4.06
N GLY A 181 27.49 -4.26 -5.25
CA GLY A 181 28.09 -4.88 -6.43
C GLY A 181 27.25 -6.04 -6.97
N LEU A 182 25.92 -5.94 -6.88
CA LEU A 182 25.02 -6.95 -7.45
C LEU A 182 24.95 -6.81 -8.96
N ASN A 183 24.87 -7.93 -9.65
CA ASN A 183 24.73 -7.96 -11.11
C ASN A 183 23.86 -9.16 -11.48
N PHE A 184 22.55 -9.00 -11.39
CA PHE A 184 21.63 -10.09 -11.65
C PHE A 184 21.63 -10.51 -13.12
N LYS A 185 21.43 -11.81 -13.35
CA LYS A 185 21.38 -12.43 -14.66
C LYS A 185 20.23 -11.87 -15.51
N ASP A 186 19.06 -11.77 -14.92
CA ASP A 186 17.82 -11.29 -15.52
C ASP A 186 17.02 -10.51 -14.49
N THR A 187 16.18 -9.57 -14.93
CA THR A 187 15.21 -8.85 -14.12
C THR A 187 13.80 -9.06 -14.64
N MET A 188 12.81 -9.07 -13.75
CA MET A 188 11.39 -9.22 -14.09
C MET A 188 10.57 -8.17 -13.33
N ASP A 189 9.74 -7.43 -14.06
CA ASP A 189 8.72 -6.56 -13.48
C ASP A 189 7.53 -7.44 -13.06
N LEU A 190 7.14 -7.35 -11.79
CA LEU A 190 6.11 -8.14 -11.16
C LEU A 190 5.12 -7.25 -10.41
N ASP A 191 3.85 -7.60 -10.46
CA ASP A 191 2.88 -7.02 -9.55
C ASP A 191 3.22 -7.41 -8.09
N VAL A 192 3.07 -6.46 -7.15
CA VAL A 192 3.38 -6.66 -5.73
C VAL A 192 2.65 -7.87 -5.13
N SER A 193 1.45 -8.17 -5.60
CA SER A 193 0.66 -9.31 -5.14
C SER A 193 1.16 -10.66 -5.67
N LEU A 194 1.95 -10.66 -6.74
CA LEU A 194 2.41 -11.87 -7.44
C LEU A 194 3.87 -12.25 -7.13
N LYS A 195 4.69 -11.33 -6.64
CA LYS A 195 6.14 -11.54 -6.45
C LYS A 195 6.47 -12.70 -5.52
N TYR A 196 5.70 -12.90 -4.45
CA TYR A 196 5.89 -14.03 -3.51
C TYR A 196 5.58 -15.38 -4.14
N ASP A 197 4.55 -15.46 -4.98
CA ASP A 197 4.25 -16.67 -5.72
C ASP A 197 5.28 -16.94 -6.82
N ALA A 198 5.77 -15.90 -7.49
CA ALA A 198 6.81 -16.00 -8.51
C ALA A 198 8.11 -16.58 -7.95
N VAL A 199 8.60 -16.08 -6.80
CA VAL A 199 9.82 -16.63 -6.17
C VAL A 199 9.59 -18.03 -5.64
N LYS A 200 8.44 -18.33 -5.07
CA LYS A 200 8.08 -19.67 -4.58
C LYS A 200 8.01 -20.71 -5.69
N GLN A 201 7.57 -20.32 -6.88
CA GLN A 201 7.47 -21.16 -8.07
C GLN A 201 8.78 -21.22 -8.88
N GLY A 202 9.80 -20.50 -8.49
CA GLY A 202 11.09 -20.44 -9.18
C GLY A 202 11.05 -19.69 -10.51
N GLN A 203 10.09 -18.77 -10.69
CA GLN A 203 10.06 -17.87 -11.86
C GLN A 203 11.14 -16.80 -11.76
N VAL A 204 11.42 -16.37 -10.53
CA VAL A 204 12.57 -15.57 -10.14
C VAL A 204 13.24 -16.19 -8.91
N ASP A 205 14.52 -15.89 -8.69
CA ASP A 205 15.30 -16.43 -7.56
C ASP A 205 15.32 -15.48 -6.36
N VAL A 206 15.22 -14.20 -6.61
CA VAL A 206 15.38 -13.10 -5.65
C VAL A 206 14.26 -12.10 -5.87
N ILE A 207 13.70 -11.55 -4.78
CA ILE A 207 12.69 -10.47 -4.82
C ILE A 207 13.06 -9.36 -3.83
N ASP A 208 12.53 -8.15 -4.05
CA ASP A 208 12.39 -7.15 -2.99
C ASP A 208 11.28 -7.55 -2.01
N ILE A 209 11.39 -7.16 -0.77
CA ILE A 209 10.39 -7.40 0.29
C ILE A 209 10.23 -6.15 1.15
#